data_94585aeb0624c2729bcf194fea528e2b
#
_entry.id   94585aeb0624c2729bcf194fea528e2b
#
_cell.length_a   1.000
_cell.length_b   1.000
_cell.length_c   1.000
_cell.angle_alpha   90.00
_cell.angle_beta   90.00
_cell.angle_gamma   90.00
#
_symmetry.space_group_name_H-M   'P 1'
#
loop_
_entity.id
_entity.type
_entity.pdbx_description
1 polymer ?
#
loop_
_entity_poly.entity_id
_entity_poly.type
_entity_poly.pdbx_seq_one_letter_code
_entity_poly.pdbx_strand_id
1 'polypeptide(L)'
;MITTTWIKYVDRTFLSIKDSLLNRLRITVPEMTDYSPSNLFMIIVDMFSGVAELINYYIDTTARELFVSTARRFSSLLKLAEYAGYYGKAMVPAQATVKFYFDGDIVAVDNFIIPAGTILNSSGSIPWVLNDNVYFRKDTYAAYGFVTQYVQVTGYDIGTSDGTANQLFILPDDYAQGSLDVQVGGVYWNRVDTLGFSSPTDTDFMVALKPDGALYLVFGDGVNGYIPDDSLTIVGNYKSTQGATINVGMGQIISIISSLSLPAGSGTLKVTNPSKSFGAKNVEGMEDLRRAIPLSIRTLDRAVTRQDXIDVALMXPGVRAAVLAFDCGLGVTLYIVPNGGGVANASXLDEVKEFVEAKAIATIPIQTKPSGETRIRLKVRVTGKYRITANLIRTKVLQRLESLYDPYKTSINQSIRVSDIIAAIDNLPEVDFLTMDYIYAVPYLRPSNLALDLEYRATIKSTSINSFTWRLVYSSSASTFTLFKNGVQVQADMTVGVYSNIAGILDFELMSIPPDIVNADYWEFTTYPYNRDIEITDRSIPVIYPEDVVLEIKEQYV
;
A
#
# COMPACT_ATOMS: atom_id res chain seq x y z
N MET A 1 9.97 -20.76 -1.40
CA MET A 1 10.89 -20.60 -2.56
C MET A 1 10.23 -21.22 -3.77
N ILE A 2 9.75 -20.40 -4.70
CA ILE A 2 9.31 -20.90 -5.99
C ILE A 2 10.61 -21.19 -6.76
N THR A 3 10.95 -22.44 -6.90
CA THR A 3 12.02 -22.85 -7.81
C THR A 3 11.58 -22.43 -9.21
N THR A 4 12.10 -21.31 -9.66
CA THR A 4 11.90 -20.88 -11.05
C THR A 4 12.56 -21.93 -11.95
N THR A 5 11.78 -22.88 -12.43
CA THR A 5 12.23 -23.80 -13.45
C THR A 5 12.61 -22.96 -14.67
N TRP A 6 13.86 -22.98 -15.02
CA TRP A 6 14.38 -22.24 -16.18
C TRP A 6 13.70 -22.75 -17.45
N ILE A 7 12.80 -21.95 -18.01
CA ILE A 7 12.19 -22.29 -19.30
C ILE A 7 13.27 -22.13 -20.37
N LYS A 8 13.59 -23.21 -21.05
CA LYS A 8 14.49 -23.23 -22.18
C LYS A 8 13.64 -23.29 -23.45
N TYR A 9 13.83 -22.34 -24.33
CA TYR A 9 13.16 -22.32 -25.64
C TYR A 9 13.96 -23.12 -26.68
N VAL A 10 15.28 -23.24 -26.47
CA VAL A 10 16.15 -24.06 -27.30
C VAL A 10 16.76 -25.13 -26.40
N ASP A 11 16.29 -26.38 -26.54
CA ASP A 11 16.76 -27.49 -25.69
C ASP A 11 17.94 -28.21 -26.39
N ARG A 12 19.03 -27.46 -26.60
CA ARG A 12 20.27 -27.99 -27.16
C ARG A 12 21.47 -27.55 -26.33
N THR A 13 22.11 -28.50 -25.69
CA THR A 13 23.31 -28.31 -24.87
C THR A 13 24.54 -28.55 -25.72
N PHE A 14 25.70 -28.14 -25.20
CA PHE A 14 27.02 -28.42 -25.80
C PHE A 14 27.14 -29.89 -26.23
N LEU A 15 26.80 -30.83 -25.32
CA LEU A 15 26.92 -32.26 -25.57
C LEU A 15 25.99 -32.71 -26.71
N SER A 16 24.73 -32.25 -26.72
CA SER A 16 23.75 -32.66 -27.75
C SER A 16 24.16 -32.12 -29.15
N ILE A 17 24.76 -30.93 -29.19
CA ILE A 17 25.25 -30.32 -30.43
C ILE A 17 26.48 -31.09 -30.90
N LYS A 18 27.44 -31.36 -30.01
CA LYS A 18 28.64 -32.13 -30.28
C LYS A 18 28.27 -33.51 -30.83
N ASP A 19 27.37 -34.25 -30.19
CA ASP A 19 26.93 -35.57 -30.65
C ASP A 19 26.29 -35.51 -32.04
N SER A 20 25.49 -34.47 -32.31
CA SER A 20 24.89 -34.28 -33.65
C SER A 20 25.95 -34.03 -34.71
N LEU A 21 26.98 -33.22 -34.40
CA LEU A 21 28.08 -32.91 -35.29
C LEU A 21 28.94 -34.16 -35.53
N LEU A 22 29.24 -34.92 -34.48
CA LEU A 22 30.01 -36.18 -34.59
C LEU A 22 29.29 -37.23 -35.44
N ASN A 23 27.95 -37.37 -35.23
CA ASN A 23 27.16 -38.30 -36.03
C ASN A 23 27.19 -37.90 -37.52
N ARG A 24 27.08 -36.60 -37.79
CA ARG A 24 27.18 -36.11 -39.18
C ARG A 24 28.57 -36.33 -39.76
N LEU A 25 29.63 -36.09 -38.98
CA LEU A 25 31.02 -36.29 -39.37
C LEU A 25 31.29 -37.75 -39.72
N ARG A 26 30.81 -38.72 -38.94
CA ARG A 26 30.91 -40.17 -39.18
C ARG A 26 30.30 -40.59 -40.52
N ILE A 27 29.19 -39.93 -40.90
CA ILE A 27 28.51 -40.22 -42.17
C ILE A 27 29.24 -39.58 -43.35
N THR A 28 29.74 -38.34 -43.16
CA THR A 28 30.32 -37.52 -44.24
C THR A 28 31.77 -37.88 -44.53
N VAL A 29 32.54 -38.26 -43.50
CA VAL A 29 33.97 -38.58 -43.60
C VAL A 29 34.24 -39.92 -42.89
N PRO A 30 33.84 -41.04 -43.47
CA PRO A 30 33.96 -42.35 -42.80
C PRO A 30 35.41 -42.80 -42.59
N GLU A 31 36.37 -42.21 -43.31
CA GLU A 31 37.77 -42.49 -43.11
C GLU A 31 38.34 -41.96 -41.81
N MET A 32 37.65 -41.04 -41.15
CA MET A 32 38.09 -40.49 -39.88
C MET A 32 37.75 -41.48 -38.77
N THR A 33 38.77 -42.06 -38.17
CA THR A 33 38.63 -43.08 -37.12
C THR A 33 39.12 -42.60 -35.76
N ASP A 34 39.89 -41.49 -35.72
CA ASP A 34 40.45 -40.97 -34.47
C ASP A 34 39.54 -39.86 -33.88
N TYR A 35 38.85 -40.17 -32.79
CA TYR A 35 37.98 -39.27 -32.05
C TYR A 35 38.60 -38.82 -30.71
N SER A 36 39.95 -38.88 -30.60
CA SER A 36 40.63 -38.44 -29.38
C SER A 36 40.51 -36.90 -29.22
N PRO A 37 40.46 -36.38 -27.97
CA PRO A 37 40.35 -34.94 -27.74
C PRO A 37 41.52 -34.10 -28.31
N SER A 38 42.64 -34.73 -28.58
CA SER A 38 43.83 -34.06 -29.17
C SER A 38 43.78 -33.95 -30.69
N ASN A 39 42.84 -34.63 -31.35
CA ASN A 39 42.67 -34.56 -32.79
C ASN A 39 42.16 -33.18 -33.19
N LEU A 40 42.75 -32.58 -34.22
CA LEU A 40 42.38 -31.23 -34.70
C LEU A 40 40.90 -31.13 -35.08
N PHE A 41 40.31 -32.15 -35.71
CA PHE A 41 38.90 -32.15 -36.07
C PHE A 41 38.00 -32.17 -34.82
N MET A 42 38.41 -32.89 -33.78
CA MET A 42 37.66 -32.91 -32.51
C MET A 42 37.72 -31.56 -31.80
N ILE A 43 38.86 -30.88 -31.84
CA ILE A 43 39.02 -29.53 -31.31
C ILE A 43 38.08 -28.56 -32.04
N ILE A 44 38.01 -28.65 -33.38
CA ILE A 44 37.12 -27.83 -34.21
C ILE A 44 35.65 -28.12 -33.86
N VAL A 45 35.24 -29.38 -33.72
CA VAL A 45 33.88 -29.77 -33.33
C VAL A 45 33.54 -29.19 -31.96
N ASP A 46 34.47 -29.26 -31.01
CA ASP A 46 34.26 -28.71 -29.66
C ASP A 46 34.10 -27.18 -29.68
N MET A 47 34.94 -26.49 -30.47
CA MET A 47 34.82 -25.03 -30.63
C MET A 47 33.47 -24.64 -31.24
N PHE A 48 33.05 -25.31 -32.33
CA PHE A 48 31.74 -25.04 -32.95
C PHE A 48 30.57 -25.37 -31.99
N SER A 49 30.67 -26.45 -31.22
CA SER A 49 29.66 -26.82 -30.25
C SER A 49 29.54 -25.75 -29.14
N GLY A 50 30.68 -25.21 -28.69
CA GLY A 50 30.71 -24.14 -27.69
C GLY A 50 30.10 -22.84 -28.22
N VAL A 51 30.45 -22.45 -29.45
CA VAL A 51 29.87 -21.25 -30.10
C VAL A 51 28.35 -21.42 -30.28
N ALA A 52 27.95 -22.61 -30.76
CA ALA A 52 26.50 -22.89 -30.95
C ALA A 52 25.72 -22.85 -29.63
N GLU A 53 26.30 -23.39 -28.54
CA GLU A 53 25.67 -23.30 -27.21
C GLU A 53 25.54 -21.84 -26.75
N LEU A 54 26.58 -21.02 -26.99
CA LEU A 54 26.54 -19.58 -26.66
C LEU A 54 25.43 -18.85 -27.45
N ILE A 55 25.29 -19.18 -28.74
CA ILE A 55 24.21 -18.63 -29.58
C ILE A 55 22.83 -19.05 -29.00
N ASN A 56 22.67 -20.32 -28.66
CA ASN A 56 21.42 -20.82 -28.05
C ASN A 56 21.11 -20.11 -26.73
N TYR A 57 22.12 -19.83 -25.91
CA TYR A 57 21.97 -19.06 -24.67
C TYR A 57 21.44 -17.64 -24.96
N TYR A 58 21.97 -16.97 -25.99
CA TYR A 58 21.50 -15.64 -26.38
C TYR A 58 20.05 -15.68 -26.90
N ILE A 59 19.71 -16.70 -27.69
CA ILE A 59 18.34 -16.90 -28.18
C ILE A 59 17.37 -17.09 -26.99
N ASP A 60 17.72 -17.98 -26.07
CA ASP A 60 16.90 -18.21 -24.84
C ASP A 60 16.75 -16.94 -24.00
N THR A 61 17.84 -16.22 -23.82
CA THR A 61 17.84 -14.98 -23.04
C THR A 61 16.93 -13.93 -23.70
N THR A 62 17.03 -13.77 -25.01
CA THR A 62 16.20 -12.83 -25.78
C THR A 62 14.72 -13.24 -25.72
N ALA A 63 14.44 -14.52 -25.90
CA ALA A 63 13.07 -15.05 -25.83
C ALA A 63 12.45 -14.81 -24.44
N ARG A 64 13.21 -14.97 -23.37
CA ARG A 64 12.74 -14.70 -22.00
C ARG A 64 12.38 -13.24 -21.78
N GLU A 65 13.08 -12.31 -22.43
CA GLU A 65 12.80 -10.88 -22.29
C GLU A 65 11.47 -10.44 -22.93
N LEU A 66 10.82 -11.30 -23.73
CA LEU A 66 9.54 -11.02 -24.38
C LEU A 66 8.34 -11.23 -23.46
N PHE A 67 8.52 -11.80 -22.28
CA PHE A 67 7.40 -12.12 -21.37
C PHE A 67 7.60 -11.46 -20.01
N VAL A 68 6.53 -10.88 -19.48
CA VAL A 68 6.51 -10.16 -18.19
C VAL A 68 7.03 -11.03 -17.04
N SER A 69 6.66 -12.33 -17.03
CA SER A 69 7.04 -13.27 -15.97
C SER A 69 8.52 -13.63 -15.96
N THR A 70 9.18 -13.62 -17.13
CA THR A 70 10.58 -14.09 -17.27
C THR A 70 11.60 -12.99 -17.58
N ALA A 71 11.13 -11.80 -18.00
CA ALA A 71 12.01 -10.67 -18.30
C ALA A 71 12.85 -10.29 -17.07
N ARG A 72 14.13 -10.04 -17.27
CA ARG A 72 15.09 -9.70 -16.19
C ARG A 72 15.68 -8.30 -16.34
N ARG A 73 15.53 -7.69 -17.51
CA ARG A 73 16.01 -6.33 -17.75
C ARG A 73 14.89 -5.34 -17.49
N PHE A 74 15.18 -4.28 -16.73
CA PHE A 74 14.23 -3.20 -16.46
C PHE A 74 13.72 -2.58 -17.77
N SER A 75 14.64 -2.37 -18.74
CA SER A 75 14.29 -1.83 -20.06
C SER A 75 13.27 -2.69 -20.81
N SER A 76 13.39 -4.03 -20.71
CA SER A 76 12.42 -4.94 -21.35
C SER A 76 11.05 -4.83 -20.72
N LEU A 77 10.99 -4.78 -19.37
CA LEU A 77 9.72 -4.64 -18.65
C LEU A 77 9.07 -3.29 -18.93
N LEU A 78 9.85 -2.19 -19.02
CA LEU A 78 9.32 -0.88 -19.39
C LEU A 78 8.69 -0.89 -20.78
N LYS A 79 9.36 -1.53 -21.75
CA LYS A 79 8.80 -1.64 -23.11
C LYS A 79 7.54 -2.50 -23.16
N LEU A 80 7.49 -3.58 -22.37
CA LEU A 80 6.27 -4.39 -22.23
C LEU A 80 5.15 -3.60 -21.55
N ALA A 81 5.47 -2.74 -20.58
CA ALA A 81 4.53 -1.86 -19.91
C ALA A 81 3.98 -0.82 -20.90
N GLU A 82 4.84 -0.15 -21.66
CA GLU A 82 4.43 0.81 -22.70
C GLU A 82 3.50 0.14 -23.73
N TYR A 83 3.84 -1.09 -24.16
CA TYR A 83 3.00 -1.86 -25.08
C TYR A 83 1.63 -2.18 -24.49
N ALA A 84 1.55 -2.39 -23.16
CA ALA A 84 0.31 -2.62 -22.42
C ALA A 84 -0.46 -1.32 -22.09
N GLY A 85 0.04 -0.15 -22.51
CA GLY A 85 -0.53 1.15 -22.19
C GLY A 85 -0.26 1.60 -20.76
N TYR A 86 0.75 1.03 -20.10
CA TYR A 86 1.11 1.39 -18.72
C TYR A 86 2.45 2.12 -18.70
N TYR A 87 2.47 3.28 -18.07
CA TYR A 87 3.66 4.10 -17.92
C TYR A 87 4.11 4.07 -16.47
N GLY A 88 5.38 3.75 -16.22
CA GLY A 88 5.93 3.64 -14.88
C GLY A 88 5.73 4.93 -14.07
N LYS A 89 5.48 4.77 -12.78
CA LYS A 89 5.08 5.87 -11.89
C LYS A 89 6.23 6.35 -11.02
N ALA A 90 6.18 7.64 -10.68
CA ALA A 90 7.12 8.32 -9.78
C ALA A 90 6.83 7.96 -8.31
N MET A 91 7.56 8.60 -7.40
CA MET A 91 7.35 8.46 -5.95
C MET A 91 5.97 8.93 -5.54
N VAL A 92 5.40 8.26 -4.54
CA VAL A 92 4.12 8.65 -3.91
C VAL A 92 4.44 9.09 -2.48
N PRO A 93 3.96 10.28 -2.05
CA PRO A 93 4.20 10.76 -0.69
C PRO A 93 3.43 9.99 0.37
N ALA A 94 3.94 9.99 1.60
CA ALA A 94 3.26 9.42 2.76
C ALA A 94 2.04 10.28 3.14
N GLN A 95 0.99 9.63 3.61
CA GLN A 95 -0.19 10.28 4.19
C GLN A 95 -0.37 9.84 5.64
N ALA A 96 -0.97 10.71 6.46
CA ALA A 96 -1.25 10.39 7.86
C ALA A 96 -2.49 11.15 8.35
N THR A 97 -3.15 10.58 9.35
CA THR A 97 -4.17 11.28 10.13
C THR A 97 -3.49 11.96 11.32
N VAL A 98 -3.84 13.19 11.60
CA VAL A 98 -3.33 13.94 12.75
C VAL A 98 -4.49 14.37 13.65
N LYS A 99 -4.21 14.40 14.95
CA LYS A 99 -5.10 14.89 16.01
C LYS A 99 -4.51 16.18 16.54
N PHE A 100 -5.26 17.27 16.43
CA PHE A 100 -4.96 18.55 17.08
C PHE A 100 -5.67 18.59 18.42
N TYR A 101 -5.01 19.02 19.49
CA TYR A 101 -5.58 19.08 20.83
C TYR A 101 -4.85 20.14 21.66
N PHE A 102 -5.54 20.62 22.72
CA PHE A 102 -4.93 21.56 23.66
C PHE A 102 -4.30 20.79 24.82
N ASP A 103 -3.16 21.29 25.31
CA ASP A 103 -2.43 20.70 26.43
C ASP A 103 -3.23 20.87 27.73
N GLY A 104 -3.26 19.83 28.56
CA GLY A 104 -3.93 19.85 29.88
C GLY A 104 -5.44 19.69 29.85
N ASP A 105 -6.00 18.98 28.84
CA ASP A 105 -7.43 18.72 28.69
C ASP A 105 -8.30 19.99 28.64
N ILE A 106 -7.72 21.06 28.09
CA ILE A 106 -8.43 22.32 27.88
C ILE A 106 -9.31 22.20 26.62
N VAL A 107 -10.52 22.72 26.69
CA VAL A 107 -11.41 22.79 25.53
C VAL A 107 -11.17 24.08 24.73
N ALA A 108 -11.54 24.09 23.47
CA ALA A 108 -11.47 25.29 22.63
C ALA A 108 -12.37 26.39 23.18
N VAL A 109 -11.83 27.61 23.35
CA VAL A 109 -12.57 28.76 23.90
C VAL A 109 -13.59 29.30 22.91
N ASP A 110 -13.29 29.20 21.60
CA ASP A 110 -14.17 29.67 20.53
C ASP A 110 -13.91 28.85 19.27
N ASN A 111 -14.75 28.99 18.27
CA ASN A 111 -14.58 28.36 16.97
C ASN A 111 -13.39 28.98 16.24
N PHE A 112 -12.56 28.15 15.62
CA PHE A 112 -11.48 28.61 14.75
C PHE A 112 -11.15 27.56 13.68
N ILE A 113 -10.35 27.96 12.70
CA ILE A 113 -9.98 27.11 11.57
C ILE A 113 -8.46 26.98 11.56
N ILE A 114 -7.96 25.76 11.42
CA ILE A 114 -6.58 25.49 11.06
C ILE A 114 -6.59 25.36 9.53
N PRO A 115 -5.96 26.31 8.80
CA PRO A 115 -6.10 26.33 7.34
C PRO A 115 -5.34 25.20 6.67
N ALA A 116 -5.86 24.74 5.54
CA ALA A 116 -5.14 23.87 4.62
C ALA A 116 -3.77 24.50 4.27
N GLY A 117 -2.76 23.66 4.06
CA GLY A 117 -1.40 24.13 3.85
C GLY A 117 -0.59 24.40 5.12
N THR A 118 -1.21 24.26 6.31
CA THR A 118 -0.49 24.33 7.59
C THR A 118 0.65 23.30 7.61
N ILE A 119 1.86 23.73 7.92
CA ILE A 119 3.04 22.86 7.94
C ILE A 119 3.24 22.33 9.36
N LEU A 120 3.31 21.02 9.47
CA LEU A 120 3.64 20.27 10.68
C LEU A 120 5.01 19.63 10.53
N ASN A 121 5.61 19.21 11.62
CA ASN A 121 6.91 18.53 11.57
C ASN A 121 6.88 17.25 12.40
N SER A 122 7.56 16.24 11.89
CA SER A 122 7.78 15.01 12.65
C SER A 122 9.03 15.10 13.52
N SER A 123 9.25 14.13 14.39
CA SER A 123 10.43 14.03 15.26
C SER A 123 11.75 14.01 14.47
N GLY A 124 11.73 13.62 13.18
CA GLY A 124 12.88 13.64 12.27
C GLY A 124 13.01 14.94 11.46
N SER A 125 12.30 16.00 11.82
CA SER A 125 12.26 17.27 11.08
C SER A 125 11.75 17.14 9.65
N ILE A 126 10.87 16.17 9.40
CA ILE A 126 10.25 15.92 8.10
C ILE A 126 8.96 16.73 8.04
N PRO A 127 8.78 17.61 7.03
CA PRO A 127 7.57 18.43 6.94
C PRO A 127 6.37 17.62 6.43
N TRP A 128 5.21 17.93 6.99
CA TRP A 128 3.90 17.40 6.63
C TRP A 128 2.97 18.56 6.40
N VAL A 129 2.16 18.51 5.37
CA VAL A 129 1.28 19.61 4.98
C VAL A 129 -0.17 19.18 5.16
N LEU A 130 -0.95 20.01 5.83
CA LEU A 130 -2.37 19.75 6.07
C LEU A 130 -3.15 19.87 4.75
N ASN A 131 -3.90 18.83 4.39
CA ASN A 131 -4.60 18.76 3.09
C ASN A 131 -5.80 19.72 3.03
N ASP A 132 -6.60 19.73 4.10
CA ASP A 132 -7.88 20.46 4.15
C ASP A 132 -7.97 21.33 5.39
N ASN A 133 -8.90 22.28 5.39
CA ASN A 133 -9.18 23.09 6.57
C ASN A 133 -9.74 22.21 7.70
N VAL A 134 -9.16 22.34 8.89
CA VAL A 134 -9.67 21.65 10.09
C VAL A 134 -10.45 22.65 10.93
N TYR A 135 -11.71 22.35 11.14
CA TYR A 135 -12.63 23.19 11.91
C TYR A 135 -12.62 22.76 13.38
N PHE A 136 -12.14 23.63 14.24
CA PHE A 136 -12.14 23.42 15.69
C PHE A 136 -13.36 24.13 16.27
N ARG A 137 -14.24 23.37 16.89
CA ARG A 137 -15.45 23.95 17.48
C ARG A 137 -15.23 24.30 18.95
N LYS A 138 -15.94 25.34 19.38
CA LYS A 138 -15.99 25.73 20.79
C LYS A 138 -16.34 24.52 21.68
N ASP A 139 -15.73 24.44 22.83
CA ASP A 139 -15.94 23.41 23.86
C ASP A 139 -15.56 21.99 23.42
N THR A 140 -14.78 21.83 22.31
CA THR A 140 -14.23 20.52 21.91
C THR A 140 -12.78 20.38 22.38
N TYR A 141 -12.37 19.14 22.69
CA TYR A 141 -11.03 18.80 23.16
C TYR A 141 -10.03 18.59 22.01
N ALA A 142 -10.52 18.17 20.86
CA ALA A 142 -9.65 17.78 19.74
C ALA A 142 -10.37 17.92 18.40
N ALA A 143 -9.57 18.05 17.34
CA ALA A 143 -10.04 18.00 15.96
C ALA A 143 -9.07 17.17 15.15
N TYR A 144 -9.56 16.50 14.12
CA TYR A 144 -8.77 15.60 13.28
C TYR A 144 -8.58 16.20 11.87
N GLY A 145 -7.42 15.95 11.29
CA GLY A 145 -7.11 16.38 9.93
C GLY A 145 -6.27 15.34 9.21
N PHE A 146 -6.11 15.52 7.90
CA PHE A 146 -5.30 14.64 7.06
C PHE A 146 -4.11 15.43 6.55
N VAL A 147 -2.93 14.80 6.57
CA VAL A 147 -1.68 15.44 6.16
C VAL A 147 -0.97 14.55 5.15
N THR A 148 -0.28 15.22 4.21
CA THR A 148 0.57 14.57 3.21
C THR A 148 2.00 15.09 3.37
N GLN A 149 2.96 14.20 3.23
CA GLN A 149 4.36 14.56 3.35
C GLN A 149 4.87 15.11 2.02
N TYR A 150 5.18 16.37 1.93
CA TYR A 150 5.88 16.96 0.78
C TYR A 150 6.47 18.32 1.13
N VAL A 151 7.38 18.77 0.27
CA VAL A 151 7.87 20.15 0.24
C VAL A 151 7.48 20.73 -1.11
N GLN A 152 6.82 21.88 -1.13
CA GLN A 152 6.46 22.55 -2.39
C GLN A 152 7.71 23.23 -2.98
N VAL A 153 8.08 22.83 -4.19
CA VAL A 153 9.15 23.45 -4.98
C VAL A 153 8.50 24.28 -6.08
N THR A 154 8.88 25.54 -6.18
CA THR A 154 8.34 26.46 -7.20
C THR A 154 9.47 27.07 -8.00
N GLY A 155 9.24 27.26 -9.31
CA GLY A 155 10.20 27.91 -10.19
C GLY A 155 11.45 27.08 -10.46
N TYR A 156 11.34 25.74 -10.41
CA TYR A 156 12.47 24.84 -10.71
C TYR A 156 12.81 24.94 -12.20
N ASP A 157 14.05 25.28 -12.51
CA ASP A 157 14.56 25.36 -13.88
C ASP A 157 14.81 23.94 -14.41
N ILE A 158 13.94 23.46 -15.31
CA ILE A 158 14.05 22.15 -15.94
C ILE A 158 15.04 22.20 -17.12
N GLY A 159 15.08 23.34 -17.84
CA GLY A 159 15.97 23.51 -18.97
C GLY A 159 15.45 24.49 -20.01
N THR A 160 16.05 24.43 -21.19
CA THR A 160 15.67 25.30 -22.32
C THR A 160 15.38 24.45 -23.54
N SER A 161 14.30 24.75 -24.23
CA SER A 161 13.92 24.06 -25.47
C SER A 161 14.91 24.37 -26.61
N ASP A 162 15.19 23.38 -27.44
CA ASP A 162 16.03 23.52 -28.64
C ASP A 162 15.22 23.42 -29.95
N GLY A 163 13.88 23.44 -29.86
CA GLY A 163 12.99 23.39 -31.02
C GLY A 163 12.96 22.04 -31.75
N THR A 164 13.57 20.99 -31.19
CA THR A 164 13.57 19.66 -31.84
C THR A 164 12.40 18.80 -31.34
N ALA A 165 12.07 17.77 -32.12
CA ALA A 165 11.00 16.81 -31.79
C ALA A 165 11.43 15.88 -30.66
N ASN A 166 10.48 15.48 -29.80
CA ASN A 166 10.68 14.48 -28.73
C ASN A 166 11.74 14.88 -27.70
N GLN A 167 11.78 16.16 -27.33
CA GLN A 167 12.73 16.65 -26.32
C GLN A 167 12.51 15.95 -24.99
N LEU A 168 13.61 15.63 -24.31
CA LEU A 168 13.63 14.92 -23.03
C LEU A 168 14.38 15.74 -21.99
N PHE A 169 13.75 16.03 -20.86
CA PHE A 169 14.38 16.74 -19.74
C PHE A 169 14.28 15.88 -18.50
N ILE A 170 15.40 15.68 -17.80
CA ILE A 170 15.42 14.88 -16.59
C ILE A 170 14.72 15.63 -15.45
N LEU A 171 13.87 14.92 -14.72
CA LEU A 171 13.19 15.46 -13.55
C LEU A 171 13.98 15.10 -12.28
N PRO A 172 13.81 15.89 -11.21
CA PRO A 172 14.45 15.58 -9.92
C PRO A 172 14.05 14.21 -9.38
N ASP A 173 14.97 13.54 -8.71
CA ASP A 173 14.77 12.21 -8.14
C ASP A 173 13.67 12.19 -7.07
N ASP A 174 13.39 13.34 -6.44
CA ASP A 174 12.41 13.50 -5.36
C ASP A 174 11.01 13.92 -5.85
N TYR A 175 10.77 13.92 -7.16
CA TYR A 175 9.49 14.31 -7.75
C TYR A 175 8.36 13.38 -7.32
N ALA A 176 7.28 13.97 -6.79
CA ALA A 176 6.05 13.23 -6.41
C ALA A 176 5.12 13.07 -7.61
N GLN A 177 4.61 11.84 -7.77
CA GLN A 177 3.71 11.47 -8.87
C GLN A 177 2.53 12.45 -9.00
N GLY A 178 2.34 12.97 -10.19
CA GLY A 178 1.16 13.77 -10.51
C GLY A 178 1.24 15.24 -10.14
N SER A 179 2.32 15.68 -9.50
CA SER A 179 2.41 17.03 -8.91
C SER A 179 3.06 18.10 -9.78
N LEU A 180 3.49 17.74 -11.00
CA LEU A 180 4.27 18.63 -11.86
C LEU A 180 3.36 19.53 -12.71
N ASP A 181 3.50 20.83 -12.52
CA ASP A 181 2.97 21.87 -13.41
C ASP A 181 4.13 22.46 -14.21
N VAL A 182 4.02 22.46 -15.53
CA VAL A 182 5.09 22.91 -16.43
C VAL A 182 4.66 24.21 -17.12
N GLN A 183 5.58 25.17 -17.18
CA GLN A 183 5.47 26.37 -18.01
C GLN A 183 6.61 26.39 -19.00
N VAL A 184 6.29 26.62 -20.28
CA VAL A 184 7.27 26.81 -21.34
C VAL A 184 7.11 28.25 -21.84
N GLY A 185 8.16 29.08 -21.72
CA GLY A 185 8.10 30.49 -22.06
C GLY A 185 7.00 31.26 -21.31
N GLY A 186 6.65 30.82 -20.09
CA GLY A 186 5.61 31.42 -19.26
C GLY A 186 4.18 30.94 -19.55
N VAL A 187 3.99 30.00 -20.48
CA VAL A 187 2.67 29.44 -20.82
C VAL A 187 2.56 28.04 -20.17
N TYR A 188 1.43 27.81 -19.48
CA TYR A 188 1.17 26.49 -18.87
C TYR A 188 0.87 25.45 -19.94
N TRP A 189 1.47 24.27 -19.78
CA TRP A 189 1.25 23.09 -20.62
C TRP A 189 0.45 22.05 -19.84
N ASN A 190 -0.34 21.26 -20.55
CA ASN A 190 -1.19 20.24 -19.95
C ASN A 190 -0.44 18.91 -19.79
N ARG A 191 -0.60 18.27 -18.65
CA ARG A 191 -0.07 16.94 -18.42
C ARG A 191 -1.03 15.90 -18.98
N VAL A 192 -0.49 14.95 -19.78
CA VAL A 192 -1.23 13.80 -20.31
C VAL A 192 -0.51 12.51 -19.93
N ASP A 193 -1.24 11.40 -19.90
CA ASP A 193 -0.63 10.09 -19.65
C ASP A 193 0.14 9.57 -20.87
N THR A 194 -0.32 9.91 -22.07
CA THR A 194 0.36 9.59 -23.33
C THR A 194 0.13 10.69 -24.36
N LEU A 195 1.15 11.02 -25.11
CA LEU A 195 1.06 11.97 -26.22
C LEU A 195 0.38 11.39 -27.47
N GLY A 196 0.15 10.08 -27.51
CA GLY A 196 -0.43 9.38 -28.67
C GLY A 196 -1.82 9.88 -29.10
N PHE A 197 -2.51 10.63 -28.25
CA PHE A 197 -3.84 11.20 -28.57
C PHE A 197 -3.83 12.72 -28.70
N SER A 198 -2.66 13.36 -28.52
CA SER A 198 -2.53 14.82 -28.64
C SER A 198 -2.42 15.22 -30.11
N SER A 199 -3.06 16.34 -30.47
CA SER A 199 -2.97 16.90 -31.82
C SER A 199 -1.68 17.73 -31.98
N PRO A 200 -1.24 18.03 -33.20
CA PRO A 200 -0.01 18.82 -33.43
C PRO A 200 0.02 20.22 -32.79
N THR A 201 -1.14 20.74 -32.41
CA THR A 201 -1.25 22.09 -31.81
C THR A 201 -1.44 22.05 -30.29
N ASP A 202 -1.60 20.85 -29.69
CA ASP A 202 -1.84 20.73 -28.25
C ASP A 202 -0.55 20.91 -27.48
N THR A 203 -0.55 21.82 -26.52
CA THR A 203 0.59 22.09 -25.64
C THR A 203 0.56 21.09 -24.48
N ASP A 204 0.84 19.83 -24.83
CA ASP A 204 0.80 18.69 -23.91
C ASP A 204 2.21 18.16 -23.62
N PHE A 205 2.39 17.65 -22.42
CA PHE A 205 3.60 16.93 -22.03
C PHE A 205 3.25 15.64 -21.28
N MET A 206 4.16 14.68 -21.28
CA MET A 206 4.03 13.50 -20.46
C MET A 206 5.28 13.30 -19.58
N VAL A 207 5.12 12.56 -18.49
CA VAL A 207 6.23 12.15 -17.64
C VAL A 207 6.44 10.65 -17.85
N ALA A 208 7.65 10.25 -18.22
CA ALA A 208 7.96 8.86 -18.53
C ALA A 208 9.18 8.38 -17.74
N LEU A 209 9.02 7.20 -17.14
CA LEU A 209 10.14 6.47 -16.51
C LEU A 209 10.98 5.83 -17.61
N LYS A 210 12.31 6.02 -17.57
CA LYS A 210 13.22 5.50 -18.61
C LYS A 210 14.08 4.34 -18.07
N PRO A 211 14.76 3.59 -18.96
CA PRO A 211 15.53 2.42 -18.55
C PRO A 211 16.67 2.68 -17.55
N ASP A 212 17.12 3.91 -17.43
CA ASP A 212 18.13 4.34 -16.46
C ASP A 212 17.54 4.49 -15.04
N GLY A 213 16.21 4.36 -14.91
CA GLY A 213 15.49 4.52 -13.63
C GLY A 213 15.12 5.96 -13.31
N ALA A 214 15.46 6.90 -14.19
CA ALA A 214 15.13 8.32 -14.01
C ALA A 214 13.80 8.68 -14.71
N LEU A 215 13.15 9.70 -14.19
CA LEU A 215 11.92 10.24 -14.75
C LEU A 215 12.25 11.40 -15.70
N TYR A 216 11.60 11.41 -16.83
CA TYR A 216 11.81 12.43 -17.86
C TYR A 216 10.50 13.12 -18.20
N LEU A 217 10.57 14.42 -18.33
CA LEU A 217 9.58 15.25 -19.00
C LEU A 217 9.76 15.04 -20.52
N VAL A 218 8.69 14.71 -21.22
CA VAL A 218 8.70 14.40 -22.67
C VAL A 218 7.72 15.32 -23.38
N PHE A 219 8.18 15.98 -24.44
CA PHE A 219 7.36 16.83 -25.29
C PHE A 219 7.02 16.14 -26.62
N GLY A 220 6.10 16.75 -27.37
CA GLY A 220 5.60 16.22 -28.62
C GLY A 220 6.60 16.21 -29.77
N ASP A 221 6.20 15.56 -30.86
CA ASP A 221 7.01 15.42 -32.08
C ASP A 221 6.48 16.26 -33.25
N GLY A 222 5.45 17.09 -33.00
CA GLY A 222 4.80 17.89 -34.03
C GLY A 222 3.69 17.15 -34.79
N VAL A 223 3.51 15.86 -34.50
CA VAL A 223 2.36 15.06 -34.94
C VAL A 223 1.50 14.70 -33.73
N ASN A 224 2.15 14.24 -32.68
CA ASN A 224 1.53 13.89 -31.39
C ASN A 224 2.03 14.90 -30.35
N GLY A 225 1.30 16.02 -30.24
CA GLY A 225 1.66 17.14 -29.36
C GLY A 225 2.61 18.16 -30.01
N TYR A 226 2.50 19.39 -29.54
CA TYR A 226 3.29 20.55 -30.04
C TYR A 226 4.77 20.40 -29.63
N ILE A 227 5.67 20.85 -30.53
CA ILE A 227 7.12 20.95 -30.20
C ILE A 227 7.35 22.32 -29.56
N PRO A 228 7.92 22.39 -28.34
CA PRO A 228 8.26 23.70 -27.75
C PRO A 228 9.21 24.48 -28.66
N ASP A 229 8.89 25.78 -28.89
CA ASP A 229 9.73 26.64 -29.75
C ASP A 229 11.15 26.76 -29.16
N ASP A 230 12.11 26.97 -30.05
CA ASP A 230 13.52 27.11 -29.70
C ASP A 230 13.77 28.25 -28.70
N SER A 231 14.70 28.05 -27.80
CA SER A 231 15.19 29.03 -26.82
C SER A 231 14.16 29.45 -25.76
N LEU A 232 13.08 28.69 -25.57
CA LEU A 232 12.12 28.94 -24.49
C LEU A 232 12.57 28.23 -23.20
N THR A 233 12.53 28.94 -22.07
CA THR A 233 12.80 28.36 -20.75
C THR A 233 11.64 27.48 -20.32
N ILE A 234 11.98 26.33 -19.72
CA ILE A 234 11.03 25.35 -19.19
C ILE A 234 11.17 25.36 -17.66
N VAL A 235 10.08 25.76 -17.00
CA VAL A 235 10.05 25.89 -15.54
C VAL A 235 8.96 24.98 -14.98
N GLY A 236 9.29 24.29 -13.88
CA GLY A 236 8.36 23.39 -13.21
C GLY A 236 8.07 23.78 -11.76
N ASN A 237 6.82 23.56 -11.35
CA ASN A 237 6.43 23.56 -9.94
C ASN A 237 6.02 22.13 -9.60
N TYR A 238 6.55 21.59 -8.51
CA TYR A 238 6.25 20.22 -8.13
C TYR A 238 6.33 20.01 -6.62
N LYS A 239 5.80 18.88 -6.15
CA LYS A 239 5.93 18.44 -4.76
C LYS A 239 7.13 17.47 -4.64
N SER A 240 8.06 17.80 -3.75
CA SER A 240 9.23 16.97 -3.45
C SER A 240 8.88 16.01 -2.31
N THR A 241 9.18 14.72 -2.45
CA THR A 241 8.96 13.69 -1.43
C THR A 241 10.16 12.73 -1.36
N GLN A 242 10.29 12.01 -0.25
CA GLN A 242 11.34 10.99 -0.09
C GLN A 242 10.78 9.56 -0.21
N GLY A 243 9.53 9.43 -0.69
CA GLY A 243 8.91 8.13 -0.93
C GLY A 243 8.77 7.28 0.34
N ALA A 244 9.00 5.96 0.20
CA ALA A 244 8.74 4.99 1.27
C ALA A 244 9.63 5.16 2.51
N THR A 245 10.77 5.85 2.40
CA THR A 245 11.71 6.05 3.53
C THR A 245 11.15 6.95 4.62
N ILE A 246 10.08 7.68 4.32
CA ILE A 246 9.55 8.77 5.15
C ILE A 246 8.33 8.34 5.98
N ASN A 247 7.95 7.06 5.95
CA ASN A 247 6.85 6.57 6.79
C ASN A 247 7.21 6.72 8.27
N VAL A 248 6.33 7.36 9.04
CA VAL A 248 6.52 7.60 10.47
C VAL A 248 5.58 6.75 11.31
N GLY A 249 6.05 6.34 12.47
CA GLY A 249 5.24 5.61 13.45
C GLY A 249 4.21 6.50 14.13
N MET A 250 3.38 5.89 14.97
CA MET A 250 2.40 6.58 15.79
C MET A 250 3.11 7.58 16.73
N GLY A 251 2.53 8.76 16.92
CA GLY A 251 3.04 9.79 17.83
C GLY A 251 4.30 10.51 17.36
N GLN A 252 4.67 10.41 16.09
CA GLN A 252 5.91 10.99 15.56
C GLN A 252 5.71 12.37 14.91
N ILE A 253 4.48 12.78 14.57
CA ILE A 253 4.18 14.14 14.10
C ILE A 253 3.85 14.96 15.35
N ILE A 254 4.76 15.87 15.73
CA ILE A 254 4.80 16.40 17.09
C ILE A 254 4.75 17.93 17.18
N SER A 255 4.93 18.66 16.08
CA SER A 255 4.99 20.13 16.15
C SER A 255 4.31 20.80 14.97
N ILE A 256 3.81 22.00 15.22
CA ILE A 256 3.18 22.88 14.23
C ILE A 256 4.22 23.98 13.93
N ILE A 257 4.59 24.10 12.65
CA ILE A 257 5.60 25.08 12.21
C ILE A 257 4.93 26.39 11.80
N SER A 258 3.79 26.29 11.10
CA SER A 258 3.05 27.47 10.63
C SER A 258 2.50 28.27 11.82
N SER A 259 2.59 29.57 11.74
CA SER A 259 1.96 30.47 12.73
C SER A 259 0.43 30.42 12.56
N LEU A 260 -0.26 30.09 13.63
CA LEU A 260 -1.73 29.99 13.66
C LEU A 260 -2.31 31.12 14.51
N SER A 261 -3.41 31.71 14.06
CA SER A 261 -4.18 32.69 14.83
C SER A 261 -5.21 31.95 15.69
N LEU A 262 -4.88 31.76 16.97
CA LEU A 262 -5.77 31.11 17.93
C LEU A 262 -6.62 32.15 18.66
N PRO A 263 -7.87 31.81 19.08
CA PRO A 263 -8.67 32.71 19.90
C PRO A 263 -7.98 33.08 21.21
N ALA A 264 -8.20 34.29 21.68
CA ALA A 264 -7.60 34.79 22.92
C ALA A 264 -8.02 33.92 24.11
N GLY A 265 -7.06 33.52 24.93
CA GLY A 265 -7.30 32.65 26.09
C GLY A 265 -7.22 31.14 25.77
N SER A 266 -6.97 30.78 24.51
CA SER A 266 -6.74 29.38 24.15
C SER A 266 -5.40 28.89 24.72
N GLY A 267 -5.35 27.63 25.10
CA GLY A 267 -4.12 26.96 25.53
C GLY A 267 -3.14 26.76 24.36
N THR A 268 -2.03 26.09 24.63
CA THR A 268 -1.06 25.72 23.59
C THR A 268 -1.64 24.57 22.74
N LEU A 269 -1.82 24.83 21.44
CA LEU A 269 -2.29 23.81 20.49
C LEU A 269 -1.15 22.84 20.19
N LYS A 270 -1.40 21.57 20.35
CA LYS A 270 -0.49 20.46 20.07
C LYS A 270 -1.03 19.59 18.93
N VAL A 271 -0.15 18.80 18.34
CA VAL A 271 -0.51 17.87 17.28
C VAL A 271 0.16 16.51 17.53
N THR A 272 -0.52 15.45 17.18
CA THR A 272 0.04 14.10 17.17
C THR A 272 -0.65 13.27 16.07
N ASN A 273 0.03 12.23 15.57
CA ASN A 273 -0.62 11.27 14.69
C ASN A 273 -1.03 10.03 15.51
N PRO A 274 -2.33 9.75 15.63
CA PRO A 274 -2.82 8.60 16.42
C PRO A 274 -2.54 7.25 15.78
N SER A 275 -2.17 7.24 14.50
CA SER A 275 -1.80 6.03 13.76
C SER A 275 -0.52 6.27 12.96
N LYS A 276 0.15 5.21 12.53
CA LYS A 276 1.32 5.31 11.63
C LYS A 276 0.90 5.91 10.28
N SER A 277 1.85 6.53 9.59
CA SER A 277 1.65 7.00 8.22
C SER A 277 1.59 5.82 7.23
N PHE A 278 1.03 6.06 6.06
CA PHE A 278 0.80 5.03 5.04
C PHE A 278 0.90 5.65 3.63
N GLY A 279 0.83 4.80 2.62
CA GLY A 279 0.69 5.18 1.21
C GLY A 279 1.99 5.48 0.48
N ALA A 280 3.07 5.75 1.20
CA ALA A 280 4.35 6.12 0.59
C ALA A 280 4.92 4.99 -0.27
N LYS A 281 5.44 5.36 -1.44
CA LYS A 281 6.02 4.41 -2.40
C LYS A 281 7.19 5.07 -3.12
N ASN A 282 8.23 4.30 -3.38
CA ASN A 282 9.36 4.75 -4.21
C ASN A 282 8.98 4.69 -5.70
N VAL A 283 9.82 5.24 -6.56
CA VAL A 283 9.71 5.08 -8.02
C VAL A 283 9.55 3.59 -8.34
N GLU A 284 8.66 3.26 -9.25
CA GLU A 284 8.33 1.87 -9.57
C GLU A 284 9.52 1.09 -10.09
N GLY A 285 9.78 -0.04 -9.46
CA GLY A 285 10.81 -0.98 -9.86
C GLY A 285 10.26 -2.15 -10.67
N MET A 286 11.14 -3.12 -10.94
CA MET A 286 10.80 -4.30 -11.73
C MET A 286 9.59 -5.07 -11.22
N GLU A 287 9.49 -5.25 -9.89
CA GLU A 287 8.41 -6.04 -9.29
C GLU A 287 7.06 -5.30 -9.34
N ASP A 288 7.10 -3.97 -9.28
CA ASP A 288 5.89 -3.15 -9.43
C ASP A 288 5.35 -3.25 -10.87
N LEU A 289 6.25 -3.14 -11.88
CA LEU A 289 5.88 -3.29 -13.28
C LEU A 289 5.33 -4.71 -13.55
N ARG A 290 5.95 -5.75 -12.98
CA ARG A 290 5.44 -7.14 -13.14
C ARG A 290 4.00 -7.29 -12.62
N ARG A 291 3.64 -6.54 -11.58
CA ARG A 291 2.26 -6.55 -11.03
C ARG A 291 1.31 -5.68 -11.86
N ALA A 292 1.78 -4.51 -12.29
CA ALA A 292 0.94 -3.51 -12.97
C ALA A 292 0.57 -3.93 -14.41
N ILE A 293 1.52 -4.51 -15.16
CA ILE A 293 1.32 -4.86 -16.59
C ILE A 293 0.11 -5.81 -16.78
N PRO A 294 0.00 -6.94 -16.05
CA PRO A 294 -1.18 -7.81 -16.21
C PRO A 294 -2.49 -7.11 -15.84
N LEU A 295 -2.49 -6.22 -14.85
CA LEU A 295 -3.69 -5.46 -14.47
C LEU A 295 -4.10 -4.52 -15.61
N SER A 296 -3.16 -3.78 -16.20
CA SER A 296 -3.42 -2.88 -17.33
C SER A 296 -3.97 -3.63 -18.53
N ILE A 297 -3.36 -4.77 -18.90
CA ILE A 297 -3.84 -5.61 -20.01
C ILE A 297 -5.27 -6.12 -19.74
N ARG A 298 -5.55 -6.53 -18.50
CA ARG A 298 -6.86 -7.11 -18.14
C ARG A 298 -7.97 -6.06 -18.17
N THR A 299 -7.70 -4.85 -17.66
CA THR A 299 -8.69 -3.77 -17.60
C THR A 299 -8.88 -3.03 -18.92
N LEU A 300 -7.85 -2.96 -19.76
CA LEU A 300 -7.82 -2.12 -20.98
C LEU A 300 -8.28 -0.69 -20.67
N ASP A 301 -7.83 -0.18 -19.54
CA ASP A 301 -8.08 1.16 -19.01
C ASP A 301 -9.57 1.49 -18.78
N ARG A 302 -10.37 0.46 -18.45
CA ARG A 302 -11.81 0.64 -18.15
C ARG A 302 -12.24 -0.28 -17.01
N ALA A 303 -13.29 0.12 -16.28
CA ALA A 303 -13.85 -0.63 -15.16
C ALA A 303 -15.31 -0.95 -15.44
N VAL A 304 -15.59 -2.18 -15.88
CA VAL A 304 -16.93 -2.65 -16.28
C VAL A 304 -17.36 -3.82 -15.37
N THR A 305 -16.49 -4.80 -15.19
CA THR A 305 -16.79 -5.97 -14.38
C THR A 305 -16.41 -5.75 -12.93
N ARG A 306 -16.89 -6.61 -12.04
CA ARG A 306 -16.49 -6.62 -10.62
C ARG A 306 -14.96 -6.65 -10.46
N GLN A 307 -14.31 -7.45 -11.27
CA GLN A 307 -12.84 -7.59 -11.19
C GLN A 307 -12.12 -6.36 -11.72
N ASP A 308 -12.61 -5.75 -12.79
CA ASP A 308 -12.04 -4.49 -13.29
C ASP A 308 -12.08 -3.38 -12.24
N UNK A 309 -13.11 -3.16 -11.49
CA UNK A 309 -13.24 -2.31 -10.53
C UNK A 309 -12.23 -2.44 -9.54
N ILE A 310 -11.92 -3.70 -9.14
CA ILE A 310 -10.84 -4.03 -8.19
C ILE A 310 -9.46 -3.76 -8.80
N ASP A 311 -9.23 -4.23 -10.01
CA ASP A 311 -7.94 -4.09 -10.70
C ASP A 311 -7.56 -2.62 -10.93
N VAL A 312 -8.52 -1.79 -11.32
CA VAL A 312 -8.31 -0.34 -11.49
C VAL A 312 -7.96 0.30 -10.14
N ALA A 313 -8.66 -0.07 -9.06
CA ALA A 313 -8.33 0.42 -7.72
C ALA A 313 -6.90 0.01 -7.30
N LEU A 314 -6.47 -1.18 -7.65
CA LEU A 314 -5.10 -1.67 -7.38
C LEU A 314 -4.03 -0.94 -8.20
N MET A 315 -4.39 -0.31 -9.30
CA MET A 315 -3.49 0.54 -10.08
C MET A 315 -3.31 1.94 -9.49
N UNK A 316 -4.20 2.47 -8.47
CA UNK A 316 -4.09 3.59 -7.95
C UNK A 316 -2.97 3.51 -7.15
N PRO A 317 -2.04 4.49 -7.22
CA PRO A 317 -0.92 4.57 -6.30
C PRO A 317 -1.37 4.60 -4.84
N GLY A 318 -0.61 3.96 -3.99
CA GLY A 318 -0.92 3.91 -2.56
C GLY A 318 -1.92 2.83 -2.13
N VAL A 319 -2.54 2.12 -3.06
CA VAL A 319 -3.46 1.02 -2.77
C VAL A 319 -2.71 -0.32 -2.82
N ARG A 320 -2.85 -1.13 -1.76
CA ARG A 320 -2.28 -2.48 -1.68
C ARG A 320 -3.29 -3.57 -2.01
N ALA A 321 -4.51 -3.40 -1.51
CA ALA A 321 -5.58 -4.38 -1.74
C ALA A 321 -6.94 -3.67 -1.81
N ALA A 322 -7.85 -4.24 -2.57
CA ALA A 322 -9.22 -3.74 -2.70
C ALA A 322 -10.19 -4.90 -2.79
N VAL A 323 -11.37 -4.72 -2.23
CA VAL A 323 -12.50 -5.67 -2.35
C VAL A 323 -13.77 -4.89 -2.66
N LEU A 324 -14.57 -5.44 -3.56
CA LEU A 324 -15.81 -4.81 -4.00
C LEU A 324 -17.02 -5.48 -3.36
N ALA A 325 -17.94 -4.66 -2.86
CA ALA A 325 -19.27 -5.08 -2.43
C ALA A 325 -20.35 -4.37 -3.26
N PHE A 326 -21.45 -5.07 -3.52
CA PHE A 326 -22.62 -4.46 -4.15
C PHE A 326 -23.59 -4.05 -3.05
N ASP A 327 -23.96 -2.79 -3.03
CA ASP A 327 -25.01 -2.27 -2.13
C ASP A 327 -26.32 -2.14 -2.93
N CYS A 328 -27.33 -2.93 -2.57
CA CYS A 328 -28.62 -2.94 -3.28
C CYS A 328 -29.20 -1.52 -3.40
N GLY A 329 -29.27 -1.03 -4.63
CA GLY A 329 -29.85 0.28 -4.94
C GLY A 329 -28.90 1.48 -4.76
N LEU A 330 -27.67 1.27 -4.26
CA LEU A 330 -26.71 2.35 -3.96
C LEU A 330 -25.43 2.30 -4.81
N GLY A 331 -25.32 1.31 -5.71
CA GLY A 331 -24.14 1.19 -6.58
C GLY A 331 -23.10 0.21 -6.03
N VAL A 332 -21.83 0.59 -6.18
CA VAL A 332 -20.68 -0.27 -5.87
C VAL A 332 -19.85 0.37 -4.75
N THR A 333 -19.51 -0.41 -3.72
CA THR A 333 -18.62 0.04 -2.64
C THR A 333 -17.28 -0.72 -2.73
N LEU A 334 -16.19 0.04 -2.83
CA LEU A 334 -14.82 -0.48 -2.81
C LEU A 334 -14.22 -0.31 -1.41
N TYR A 335 -13.78 -1.40 -0.80
CA TYR A 335 -13.05 -1.41 0.47
C TYR A 335 -11.56 -1.41 0.17
N ILE A 336 -10.83 -0.41 0.67
CA ILE A 336 -9.45 -0.11 0.29
C ILE A 336 -8.51 -0.36 1.47
N VAL A 337 -7.41 -1.08 1.20
CA VAL A 337 -6.26 -1.23 2.12
C VAL A 337 -5.10 -0.43 1.53
N PRO A 338 -4.58 0.56 2.27
CA PRO A 338 -3.45 1.34 1.77
C PRO A 338 -2.13 0.58 1.84
N ASN A 339 -1.15 1.01 1.08
CA ASN A 339 0.23 0.54 1.19
C ASN A 339 0.75 0.89 2.59
N GLY A 340 1.44 -0.09 3.22
CA GLY A 340 1.93 0.09 4.59
C GLY A 340 0.95 -0.38 5.65
N GLY A 341 -0.26 -0.80 5.27
CA GLY A 341 -1.31 -1.22 6.20
C GLY A 341 -2.00 -0.04 6.85
N GLY A 342 -2.75 -0.30 7.91
CA GLY A 342 -3.55 0.72 8.58
C GLY A 342 -4.89 0.96 7.90
N VAL A 343 -5.58 1.99 8.35
CA VAL A 343 -6.91 2.37 7.85
C VAL A 343 -6.73 3.55 6.87
N ALA A 344 -7.27 3.40 5.65
CA ALA A 344 -7.19 4.46 4.63
C ALA A 344 -7.96 5.70 5.10
N ASN A 345 -7.37 6.88 4.95
CA ASN A 345 -8.02 8.14 5.30
C ASN A 345 -8.95 8.61 4.16
N ALA A 346 -9.75 9.65 4.43
CA ALA A 346 -10.71 10.18 3.46
C ALA A 346 -10.03 10.65 2.18
N SER A 347 -8.91 11.30 2.28
CA SER A 347 -8.16 11.77 1.09
C SER A 347 -7.75 10.61 0.15
N UNK A 348 -7.40 9.57 0.61
CA UNK A 348 -7.06 8.49 -0.12
C UNK A 348 -8.18 7.86 -0.75
N LEU A 349 -9.10 7.78 -0.02
CA LEU A 349 -10.35 7.20 -0.52
C LEU A 349 -10.95 8.02 -1.68
N ASP A 350 -10.94 9.31 -1.57
CA ASP A 350 -11.43 10.21 -2.63
C ASP A 350 -10.54 10.13 -3.88
N GLU A 351 -9.21 10.06 -3.71
CA GLU A 351 -8.28 9.88 -4.84
C GLU A 351 -8.55 8.57 -5.58
N VAL A 352 -8.76 7.47 -4.84
CA VAL A 352 -9.11 6.17 -5.43
C VAL A 352 -10.46 6.23 -6.13
N LYS A 353 -11.43 6.90 -5.50
CA LYS A 353 -12.77 7.08 -6.06
C LYS A 353 -12.69 7.80 -7.41
N GLU A 354 -12.05 8.95 -7.46
CA GLU A 354 -11.88 9.74 -8.71
C GLU A 354 -11.17 8.93 -9.79
N PHE A 355 -10.11 8.21 -9.41
CA PHE A 355 -9.34 7.38 -10.34
C PHE A 355 -10.19 6.25 -10.93
N VAL A 356 -11.04 5.60 -10.11
CA VAL A 356 -11.91 4.53 -10.58
C VAL A 356 -13.09 5.09 -11.37
N GLU A 357 -13.70 6.19 -10.92
CA GLU A 357 -14.82 6.85 -11.62
C GLU A 357 -14.42 7.33 -13.03
N ALA A 358 -13.19 7.82 -13.20
CA ALA A 358 -12.69 8.25 -14.51
C ALA A 358 -12.65 7.09 -15.54
N LYS A 359 -12.61 5.84 -15.08
CA LYS A 359 -12.50 4.64 -15.92
C LYS A 359 -13.77 3.78 -15.89
N ALA A 360 -14.71 4.11 -15.01
CA ALA A 360 -15.94 3.33 -14.81
C ALA A 360 -17.07 3.79 -15.74
N ILE A 361 -18.10 2.95 -15.84
CA ILE A 361 -19.33 3.30 -16.55
C ILE A 361 -20.01 4.47 -15.82
N ALA A 362 -20.32 5.54 -16.52
CA ALA A 362 -20.82 6.81 -15.99
C ALA A 362 -22.10 6.72 -15.14
N THR A 363 -22.85 5.61 -15.25
CA THR A 363 -24.16 5.47 -14.59
C THR A 363 -24.09 4.73 -13.24
N ILE A 364 -22.92 4.19 -12.86
CA ILE A 364 -22.79 3.40 -11.63
C ILE A 364 -22.14 4.26 -10.53
N PRO A 365 -22.86 4.62 -9.47
CA PRO A 365 -22.25 5.32 -8.34
C PRO A 365 -21.18 4.45 -7.67
N ILE A 366 -20.02 5.02 -7.44
CA ILE A 366 -18.91 4.36 -6.76
C ILE A 366 -18.70 5.03 -5.40
N GLN A 367 -18.64 4.21 -4.38
CA GLN A 367 -18.26 4.62 -3.03
C GLN A 367 -16.97 3.93 -2.63
N THR A 368 -16.14 4.61 -1.88
CA THR A 368 -14.92 4.05 -1.31
C THR A 368 -15.04 4.06 0.22
N LYS A 369 -14.59 2.98 0.84
CA LYS A 369 -14.58 2.83 2.30
C LYS A 369 -13.25 2.23 2.73
N PRO A 370 -12.77 2.55 3.94
CA PRO A 370 -11.57 1.89 4.42
C PRO A 370 -11.84 0.43 4.75
N SER A 371 -10.89 -0.44 4.48
CA SER A 371 -10.84 -1.77 5.06
C SER A 371 -10.28 -1.65 6.46
N GLY A 372 -10.93 -2.25 7.45
CA GLY A 372 -10.47 -2.23 8.83
C GLY A 372 -9.28 -3.17 9.07
N GLU A 373 -8.66 -3.04 10.23
CA GLU A 373 -7.68 -4.00 10.75
C GLU A 373 -8.32 -4.79 11.87
N THR A 374 -8.27 -6.13 11.78
CA THR A 374 -8.66 -7.01 12.89
C THR A 374 -7.39 -7.35 13.67
N ARG A 375 -7.17 -6.68 14.80
CA ARG A 375 -6.03 -6.91 15.68
C ARG A 375 -6.23 -8.22 16.42
N ILE A 376 -5.20 -9.06 16.42
CA ILE A 376 -5.21 -10.38 17.06
C ILE A 376 -4.39 -10.30 18.32
N ARG A 377 -5.02 -10.58 19.46
CA ARG A 377 -4.34 -10.73 20.76
C ARG A 377 -4.14 -12.20 21.08
N LEU A 378 -2.93 -12.53 21.51
CA LEU A 378 -2.60 -13.91 21.87
C LEU A 378 -1.64 -13.96 23.05
N LYS A 379 -1.74 -15.06 23.80
CA LYS A 379 -0.81 -15.37 24.87
C LYS A 379 -0.25 -16.78 24.65
N VAL A 380 1.07 -16.86 24.58
CA VAL A 380 1.78 -18.10 24.31
C VAL A 380 2.84 -18.31 25.38
N ARG A 381 2.88 -19.51 25.94
CA ARG A 381 3.99 -19.96 26.78
C ARG A 381 4.95 -20.76 25.90
N VAL A 382 6.19 -20.30 25.84
CA VAL A 382 7.23 -20.88 24.99
C VAL A 382 8.36 -21.42 25.86
N THR A 383 8.73 -22.66 25.65
CA THR A 383 9.91 -23.26 26.27
C THR A 383 11.04 -23.27 25.24
N GLY A 384 12.11 -22.59 25.54
CA GLY A 384 13.29 -22.51 24.68
C GLY A 384 14.14 -23.76 24.73
N LYS A 385 14.91 -24.02 23.69
CA LYS A 385 15.91 -25.09 23.68
C LYS A 385 17.06 -24.74 24.62
N TYR A 386 17.82 -25.73 24.98
CA TYR A 386 18.92 -25.66 25.94
C TYR A 386 19.89 -24.51 25.56
N ARG A 387 20.18 -23.66 26.54
CA ARG A 387 21.10 -22.51 26.45
C ARG A 387 20.68 -21.40 25.49
N ILE A 388 19.41 -21.31 25.15
CA ILE A 388 18.88 -20.18 24.35
C ILE A 388 18.26 -19.15 25.31
N THR A 389 18.64 -17.87 25.16
CA THR A 389 18.16 -16.80 26.04
C THR A 389 16.73 -16.39 25.70
N ALA A 390 15.96 -15.97 26.72
CA ALA A 390 14.58 -15.51 26.57
C ALA A 390 14.46 -14.34 25.59
N ASN A 391 15.44 -13.43 25.59
CA ASN A 391 15.42 -12.26 24.68
C ASN A 391 15.52 -12.68 23.22
N LEU A 392 16.36 -13.65 22.90
CA LEU A 392 16.48 -14.17 21.51
C LEU A 392 15.18 -14.85 21.09
N ILE A 393 14.60 -15.68 21.96
CA ILE A 393 13.31 -16.34 21.69
C ILE A 393 12.21 -15.30 21.45
N ARG A 394 12.13 -14.28 22.33
CA ARG A 394 11.15 -13.18 22.20
C ARG A 394 11.26 -12.50 20.84
N THR A 395 12.47 -12.10 20.46
CA THR A 395 12.73 -11.41 19.19
C THR A 395 12.31 -12.28 18.00
N LYS A 396 12.71 -13.57 18.01
CA LYS A 396 12.41 -14.49 16.89
C LYS A 396 10.92 -14.80 16.78
N VAL A 397 10.23 -14.99 17.90
CA VAL A 397 8.79 -15.25 17.91
C VAL A 397 8.03 -14.04 17.39
N LEU A 398 8.35 -12.82 17.86
CA LEU A 398 7.70 -11.60 17.39
C LEU A 398 7.93 -11.38 15.90
N GLN A 399 9.18 -11.50 15.42
CA GLN A 399 9.51 -11.41 14.00
C GLN A 399 8.73 -12.42 13.15
N ARG A 400 8.59 -13.65 13.66
CA ARG A 400 7.87 -14.72 12.95
C ARG A 400 6.37 -14.42 12.85
N LEU A 401 5.77 -13.94 13.94
CA LEU A 401 4.35 -13.58 13.97
C LEU A 401 4.05 -12.38 13.08
N GLU A 402 4.90 -11.34 13.12
CA GLU A 402 4.79 -10.19 12.20
C GLU A 402 4.87 -10.63 10.73
N SER A 403 5.79 -11.55 10.42
CA SER A 403 5.94 -12.03 9.03
C SER A 403 4.76 -12.90 8.57
N LEU A 404 4.07 -13.56 9.51
CA LEU A 404 2.91 -14.42 9.19
C LEU A 404 1.67 -13.60 8.82
N TYR A 405 1.43 -12.50 9.53
CA TYR A 405 0.31 -11.59 9.28
C TYR A 405 0.83 -10.18 8.98
N ASP A 406 1.80 -10.12 8.07
CA ASP A 406 2.38 -8.88 7.57
C ASP A 406 1.30 -8.08 6.83
N PRO A 407 0.98 -6.84 7.25
CA PRO A 407 -0.02 -6.02 6.56
C PRO A 407 0.24 -5.81 5.08
N TYR A 408 1.49 -6.00 4.63
CA TYR A 408 1.84 -5.91 3.21
C TYR A 408 1.50 -7.16 2.41
N LYS A 409 1.21 -8.29 3.07
CA LYS A 409 1.02 -9.60 2.40
C LYS A 409 -0.34 -10.21 2.67
N THR A 410 -0.95 -9.89 3.82
CA THR A 410 -2.27 -10.45 4.21
C THR A 410 -3.38 -9.96 3.30
N SER A 411 -4.33 -10.85 3.01
CA SER A 411 -5.49 -10.55 2.17
C SER A 411 -6.69 -10.10 3.03
N ILE A 412 -7.59 -9.34 2.43
CA ILE A 412 -8.86 -8.96 3.07
C ILE A 412 -9.67 -10.24 3.31
N ASN A 413 -10.27 -10.36 4.49
CA ASN A 413 -11.02 -11.54 4.95
C ASN A 413 -10.16 -12.81 5.04
N GLN A 414 -8.85 -12.69 5.23
CA GLN A 414 -8.00 -13.86 5.42
C GLN A 414 -8.29 -14.51 6.77
N SER A 415 -8.66 -15.77 6.76
CA SER A 415 -8.93 -16.54 7.99
C SER A 415 -7.64 -16.75 8.78
N ILE A 416 -7.77 -16.75 10.09
CA ILE A 416 -6.67 -16.99 11.03
C ILE A 416 -6.90 -18.38 11.61
N ARG A 417 -5.94 -19.27 11.40
CA ARG A 417 -5.98 -20.61 11.98
C ARG A 417 -5.01 -20.69 13.14
N VAL A 418 -5.50 -21.17 14.26
CA VAL A 418 -4.70 -21.37 15.48
C VAL A 418 -3.53 -22.32 15.18
N SER A 419 -3.77 -23.35 14.37
CA SER A 419 -2.73 -24.31 13.94
C SER A 419 -1.57 -23.63 13.20
N ASP A 420 -1.86 -22.64 12.35
CA ASP A 420 -0.82 -21.95 11.56
C ASP A 420 0.11 -21.12 12.47
N ILE A 421 -0.47 -20.48 13.49
CA ILE A 421 0.29 -19.70 14.48
C ILE A 421 1.17 -20.64 15.32
N ILE A 422 0.59 -21.75 15.79
CA ILE A 422 1.33 -22.76 16.58
C ILE A 422 2.49 -23.30 15.72
N ALA A 423 2.21 -23.74 14.50
CA ALA A 423 3.23 -24.27 13.59
C ALA A 423 4.32 -23.25 13.26
N ALA A 424 3.92 -21.98 13.09
CA ALA A 424 4.89 -20.91 12.77
C ALA A 424 5.89 -20.69 13.92
N ILE A 425 5.44 -20.78 15.16
CA ILE A 425 6.32 -20.62 16.35
C ILE A 425 7.09 -21.90 16.62
N ASP A 426 6.45 -23.06 16.55
CA ASP A 426 7.04 -24.38 16.84
C ASP A 426 8.18 -24.74 15.89
N ASN A 427 8.11 -24.27 14.65
CA ASN A 427 9.15 -24.49 13.64
C ASN A 427 10.40 -23.60 13.82
N LEU A 428 10.41 -22.70 14.82
CA LEU A 428 11.60 -21.89 15.10
C LEU A 428 12.70 -22.77 15.72
N PRO A 429 13.94 -22.68 15.23
CA PRO A 429 15.03 -23.53 15.76
C PRO A 429 15.35 -23.27 17.24
N GLU A 430 14.95 -22.11 17.77
CA GLU A 430 15.17 -21.70 19.16
C GLU A 430 14.11 -22.27 20.13
N VAL A 431 12.99 -22.76 19.60
CA VAL A 431 11.83 -23.22 20.39
C VAL A 431 11.88 -24.76 20.53
N ASP A 432 11.59 -25.24 21.71
CA ASP A 432 11.45 -26.68 22.02
C ASP A 432 9.98 -27.10 21.93
N PHE A 433 9.11 -26.41 22.66
CA PHE A 433 7.65 -26.57 22.53
C PHE A 433 6.93 -25.30 23.00
N LEU A 434 5.66 -25.21 22.65
CA LEU A 434 4.83 -24.09 23.07
C LEU A 434 3.42 -24.54 23.47
N THR A 435 2.77 -23.70 24.27
CA THR A 435 1.36 -23.85 24.64
C THR A 435 0.66 -22.51 24.44
N MET A 436 -0.45 -22.50 23.72
CA MET A 436 -1.25 -21.28 23.56
C MET A 436 -2.30 -21.20 24.67
N ASP A 437 -2.24 -20.15 25.47
CA ASP A 437 -3.21 -19.91 26.54
C ASP A 437 -4.51 -19.32 25.99
N TYR A 438 -4.38 -18.30 25.12
CA TYR A 438 -5.54 -17.71 24.44
C TYR A 438 -5.16 -17.04 23.12
N ILE A 439 -6.16 -16.94 22.25
CA ILE A 439 -6.18 -16.12 21.05
C ILE A 439 -7.58 -15.55 20.84
N TYR A 440 -7.66 -14.29 20.49
CA TYR A 440 -8.94 -13.64 20.11
C TYR A 440 -8.68 -12.41 19.27
N ALA A 441 -9.70 -12.02 18.47
CA ALA A 441 -9.66 -10.80 17.67
C ALA A 441 -10.27 -9.64 18.47
N VAL A 442 -9.59 -8.51 18.48
CA VAL A 442 -10.11 -7.27 19.07
C VAL A 442 -11.15 -6.67 18.10
N PRO A 443 -12.37 -6.38 18.56
CA PRO A 443 -13.36 -5.79 17.67
C PRO A 443 -12.93 -4.42 17.14
N TYR A 444 -13.08 -4.21 15.83
CA TYR A 444 -12.82 -2.92 15.17
C TYR A 444 -14.15 -2.25 14.86
N LEU A 445 -14.39 -1.10 15.46
CA LEU A 445 -15.63 -0.32 15.27
C LEU A 445 -15.52 0.53 14.01
N ARG A 446 -16.34 0.19 13.02
CA ARG A 446 -16.38 0.88 11.72
C ARG A 446 -17.48 1.93 11.75
N PRO A 447 -17.16 3.24 11.69
CA PRO A 447 -18.16 4.28 11.73
C PRO A 447 -18.98 4.38 10.45
N SER A 448 -20.23 4.83 10.57
CA SER A 448 -21.09 5.17 9.44
C SER A 448 -20.57 6.39 8.67
N ASN A 449 -19.91 7.30 9.37
CA ASN A 449 -19.29 8.51 8.85
C ASN A 449 -17.81 8.52 9.23
N LEU A 450 -16.92 8.59 8.23
CA LEU A 450 -15.47 8.49 8.41
C LEU A 450 -14.86 9.60 9.29
N ALA A 451 -15.56 10.71 9.46
CA ALA A 451 -15.09 11.80 10.33
C ALA A 451 -15.29 11.51 11.82
N LEU A 452 -16.01 10.43 12.16
CA LEU A 452 -16.38 10.12 13.55
C LEU A 452 -15.40 9.13 14.18
N ASP A 453 -14.47 9.63 14.98
CA ASP A 453 -13.53 8.81 15.74
C ASP A 453 -14.06 8.59 17.16
N LEU A 454 -14.37 7.34 17.49
CA LEU A 454 -14.92 6.94 18.79
C LEU A 454 -13.79 6.30 19.62
N GLU A 455 -13.48 6.87 20.76
CA GLU A 455 -12.51 6.26 21.68
C GLU A 455 -13.21 5.19 22.51
N TYR A 456 -12.73 3.96 22.36
CA TYR A 456 -13.35 2.80 23.01
C TYR A 456 -12.29 1.74 23.35
N ARG A 457 -12.69 0.84 24.25
CA ARG A 457 -11.95 -0.40 24.52
C ARG A 457 -12.94 -1.56 24.54
N ALA A 458 -12.64 -2.63 23.85
CA ALA A 458 -13.52 -3.80 23.77
C ALA A 458 -12.70 -5.07 24.01
N THR A 459 -13.24 -5.98 24.83
CA THR A 459 -12.58 -7.26 25.15
C THR A 459 -13.61 -8.40 25.02
N ILE A 460 -13.22 -9.44 24.29
CA ILE A 460 -14.07 -10.61 24.06
C ILE A 460 -13.91 -11.58 25.24
N LYS A 461 -15.03 -12.08 25.75
CA LYS A 461 -15.01 -13.07 26.85
C LYS A 461 -14.70 -14.47 26.33
N SER A 462 -14.09 -15.28 27.19
CA SER A 462 -13.76 -16.68 26.92
C SER A 462 -14.98 -17.56 26.59
N THR A 463 -16.16 -17.10 26.92
CA THR A 463 -17.44 -17.76 26.60
C THR A 463 -17.89 -17.57 25.15
N SER A 464 -17.24 -16.67 24.38
CA SER A 464 -17.63 -16.40 23.00
C SER A 464 -17.18 -17.54 22.09
N ILE A 465 -18.12 -18.34 21.61
CA ILE A 465 -17.87 -19.50 20.75
C ILE A 465 -18.30 -19.28 19.29
N ASN A 466 -19.01 -18.19 19.00
CA ASN A 466 -19.53 -17.87 17.67
C ASN A 466 -19.20 -16.41 17.30
N SER A 467 -19.27 -16.10 16.02
CA SER A 467 -19.16 -14.74 15.51
C SER A 467 -20.53 -14.04 15.61
N PHE A 468 -20.52 -12.75 15.94
CA PHE A 468 -21.73 -11.93 16.04
C PHE A 468 -21.46 -10.56 15.42
N THR A 469 -22.46 -10.01 14.72
CA THR A 469 -22.42 -8.62 14.25
C THR A 469 -23.08 -7.71 15.29
N TRP A 470 -22.46 -6.56 15.49
CA TRP A 470 -22.89 -5.55 16.47
C TRP A 470 -23.07 -4.22 15.77
N ARG A 471 -24.00 -3.42 16.26
CA ARG A 471 -24.21 -2.04 15.82
C ARG A 471 -24.46 -1.16 17.02
N LEU A 472 -23.62 -0.14 17.19
CA LEU A 472 -23.74 0.89 18.24
C LEU A 472 -24.34 2.13 17.58
N VAL A 473 -25.54 2.56 17.98
CA VAL A 473 -26.30 3.65 17.34
C VAL A 473 -26.45 4.81 18.33
N TYR A 474 -26.19 6.02 17.88
CA TYR A 474 -26.32 7.22 18.70
C TYR A 474 -27.73 7.81 18.58
N SER A 475 -28.27 8.27 19.73
CA SER A 475 -29.54 9.02 19.84
C SER A 475 -29.26 10.42 20.38
N SER A 476 -29.44 11.44 19.56
CA SER A 476 -29.21 12.83 19.96
C SER A 476 -30.24 13.33 20.99
N SER A 477 -31.46 12.80 20.98
CA SER A 477 -32.51 13.20 21.92
C SER A 477 -32.21 12.84 23.38
N ALA A 478 -31.45 11.75 23.58
CA ALA A 478 -31.06 11.29 24.92
C ALA A 478 -29.55 11.49 25.18
N SER A 479 -28.76 11.84 24.16
CA SER A 479 -27.29 11.89 24.18
C SER A 479 -26.68 10.55 24.64
N THR A 480 -27.26 9.44 24.18
CA THR A 480 -26.85 8.09 24.57
C THR A 480 -26.69 7.20 23.35
N PHE A 481 -26.04 6.06 23.58
CA PHE A 481 -25.87 5.00 22.55
C PHE A 481 -26.75 3.80 22.91
N THR A 482 -27.21 3.12 21.87
CA THR A 482 -27.90 1.83 21.99
C THR A 482 -27.13 0.79 21.24
N LEU A 483 -26.82 -0.33 21.85
CA LEU A 483 -26.06 -1.43 21.27
C LEU A 483 -26.99 -2.57 20.85
N PHE A 484 -26.87 -2.97 19.59
CA PHE A 484 -27.61 -4.07 18.98
C PHE A 484 -26.66 -5.22 18.68
N LYS A 485 -27.13 -6.46 18.84
CA LYS A 485 -26.43 -7.70 18.48
C LYS A 485 -27.31 -8.45 17.47
N ASN A 486 -26.78 -8.67 16.26
CA ASN A 486 -27.54 -9.28 15.14
C ASN A 486 -28.93 -8.60 14.94
N GLY A 487 -28.96 -7.28 15.07
CA GLY A 487 -30.18 -6.50 14.90
C GLY A 487 -31.12 -6.44 16.12
N VAL A 488 -30.81 -7.16 17.20
CA VAL A 488 -31.62 -7.16 18.44
C VAL A 488 -30.93 -6.26 19.47
N GLN A 489 -31.69 -5.37 20.08
CA GLN A 489 -31.19 -4.47 21.13
C GLN A 489 -30.75 -5.28 22.37
N VAL A 490 -29.52 -5.07 22.82
CA VAL A 490 -28.97 -5.76 23.99
C VAL A 490 -28.58 -4.82 25.15
N GLN A 491 -28.27 -3.56 24.83
CA GLN A 491 -27.93 -2.55 25.85
C GLN A 491 -28.41 -1.19 25.34
N ALA A 492 -29.15 -0.47 26.18
CA ALA A 492 -29.65 0.88 25.90
C ALA A 492 -28.99 1.91 26.80
N ASP A 493 -29.15 3.16 26.47
CA ASP A 493 -28.78 4.33 27.28
C ASP A 493 -27.33 4.32 27.75
N MET A 494 -26.42 3.87 26.85
CA MET A 494 -24.99 3.87 27.14
C MET A 494 -24.41 5.30 27.00
N THR A 495 -23.67 5.70 28.00
CA THR A 495 -22.89 6.96 28.00
C THR A 495 -21.41 6.61 28.18
N VAL A 496 -20.54 7.59 28.31
CA VAL A 496 -19.13 7.34 28.65
C VAL A 496 -19.05 6.50 29.93
N GLY A 497 -18.41 5.35 29.87
CA GLY A 497 -18.33 4.42 30.99
C GLY A 497 -18.01 2.98 30.60
N VAL A 498 -17.95 2.12 31.62
CA VAL A 498 -17.57 0.71 31.46
C VAL A 498 -18.84 -0.17 31.56
N TYR A 499 -19.01 -1.02 30.57
CA TYR A 499 -20.14 -1.96 30.45
C TYR A 499 -19.61 -3.37 30.44
N SER A 500 -19.81 -4.12 31.50
CA SER A 500 -19.27 -5.47 31.65
C SER A 500 -20.31 -6.53 31.30
N ASN A 501 -19.82 -7.63 30.69
CA ASN A 501 -20.63 -8.82 30.45
C ASN A 501 -21.84 -8.60 29.53
N ILE A 502 -21.70 -7.73 28.53
CA ILE A 502 -22.81 -7.49 27.58
C ILE A 502 -23.11 -8.78 26.81
N ALA A 503 -24.36 -9.25 26.95
CA ALA A 503 -24.88 -10.48 26.32
C ALA A 503 -23.99 -11.72 26.59
N GLY A 504 -23.21 -11.74 27.67
CA GLY A 504 -22.31 -12.84 28.02
C GLY A 504 -21.05 -12.94 27.18
N ILE A 505 -20.75 -11.97 26.30
CA ILE A 505 -19.73 -12.08 25.25
C ILE A 505 -18.69 -10.96 25.31
N LEU A 506 -19.12 -9.74 25.66
CA LEU A 506 -18.34 -8.54 25.44
C LEU A 506 -18.25 -7.70 26.70
N ASP A 507 -17.06 -7.24 27.04
CA ASP A 507 -16.83 -6.10 27.93
C ASP A 507 -16.50 -4.91 27.03
N PHE A 508 -17.19 -3.78 27.24
CA PHE A 508 -17.08 -2.60 26.40
C PHE A 508 -16.93 -1.35 27.26
N GLU A 509 -15.92 -0.57 26.96
CA GLU A 509 -15.69 0.73 27.61
C GLU A 509 -15.78 1.82 26.55
N LEU A 510 -16.69 2.76 26.75
CA LEU A 510 -16.82 3.95 25.92
C LEU A 510 -16.07 5.08 26.61
N MET A 511 -15.04 5.61 25.98
CA MET A 511 -14.11 6.57 26.59
C MET A 511 -14.43 8.02 26.22
N SER A 512 -14.92 8.26 25.00
CA SER A 512 -15.31 9.60 24.55
C SER A 512 -16.46 9.52 23.54
N ILE A 513 -17.13 10.66 23.34
CA ILE A 513 -18.18 10.81 22.32
C ILE A 513 -17.70 11.83 21.30
N PRO A 514 -17.72 11.52 20.00
CA PRO A 514 -17.30 12.49 18.99
C PRO A 514 -18.14 13.77 19.03
N PRO A 515 -17.53 14.95 18.91
CA PRO A 515 -18.27 16.22 19.02
C PRO A 515 -19.24 16.47 17.85
N ASP A 516 -18.98 15.89 16.69
CA ASP A 516 -19.77 16.12 15.46
C ASP A 516 -20.81 15.02 15.20
N ILE A 517 -21.11 14.23 16.21
CA ILE A 517 -22.06 13.11 16.10
C ILE A 517 -23.49 13.64 15.90
N VAL A 518 -24.20 13.03 14.94
CA VAL A 518 -25.61 13.38 14.69
C VAL A 518 -26.53 12.19 14.97
N ASN A 519 -27.82 12.45 15.06
CA ASN A 519 -28.78 11.40 15.35
C ASN A 519 -28.74 10.29 14.31
N ALA A 520 -28.71 9.05 14.81
CA ALA A 520 -28.63 7.80 14.03
C ALA A 520 -27.26 7.50 13.43
N ASP A 521 -26.21 8.28 13.73
CA ASP A 521 -24.84 7.81 13.45
C ASP A 521 -24.59 6.49 14.16
N TYR A 522 -23.87 5.60 13.52
CA TYR A 522 -23.64 4.28 14.08
C TYR A 522 -22.23 3.75 13.78
N TRP A 523 -21.83 2.78 14.58
CA TRP A 523 -20.57 2.00 14.37
C TRP A 523 -20.94 0.53 14.30
N GLU A 524 -20.40 -0.15 13.33
CA GLU A 524 -20.58 -1.60 13.17
C GLU A 524 -19.26 -2.32 13.47
N PHE A 525 -19.36 -3.46 14.13
CA PHE A 525 -18.20 -4.32 14.38
C PHE A 525 -18.65 -5.77 14.49
N THR A 526 -17.67 -6.67 14.35
CA THR A 526 -17.88 -8.11 14.48
C THR A 526 -17.04 -8.64 15.64
N THR A 527 -17.65 -9.46 16.50
CA THR A 527 -16.91 -10.25 17.48
C THR A 527 -16.74 -11.67 16.93
N TYR A 528 -15.56 -12.24 17.19
CA TYR A 528 -15.17 -13.57 16.68
C TYR A 528 -15.01 -14.55 17.86
N PRO A 529 -14.95 -15.87 17.58
CA PRO A 529 -14.78 -16.87 18.64
C PRO A 529 -13.48 -16.66 19.44
N TYR A 530 -13.54 -17.01 20.71
CA TYR A 530 -12.38 -16.99 21.61
C TYR A 530 -11.69 -18.36 21.55
N ASN A 531 -10.37 -18.36 21.43
CA ASN A 531 -9.51 -19.56 21.44
C ASN A 531 -9.85 -20.59 20.35
N ARG A 532 -10.26 -20.10 19.18
CA ARG A 532 -10.63 -20.92 18.00
C ARG A 532 -10.15 -20.22 16.72
N ASP A 533 -10.24 -20.92 15.61
CA ASP A 533 -10.01 -20.34 14.29
C ASP A 533 -10.96 -19.13 14.08
N ILE A 534 -10.40 -18.06 13.54
CA ILE A 534 -11.13 -16.80 13.31
C ILE A 534 -11.35 -16.63 11.81
N GLU A 535 -12.62 -16.71 11.38
CA GLU A 535 -13.01 -16.45 10.00
C GLU A 535 -13.44 -14.98 9.88
N ILE A 536 -12.56 -14.14 9.36
CA ILE A 536 -12.82 -12.71 9.21
C ILE A 536 -13.85 -12.50 8.11
N THR A 537 -14.95 -11.84 8.43
CA THR A 537 -16.07 -11.60 7.50
C THR A 537 -16.41 -10.13 7.33
N ASP A 538 -15.77 -9.25 8.07
CA ASP A 538 -16.07 -7.82 8.13
C ASP A 538 -15.24 -6.96 7.17
N ARG A 539 -14.61 -7.59 6.18
CA ARG A 539 -13.79 -6.92 5.15
C ARG A 539 -12.57 -6.21 5.75
N SER A 540 -12.01 -6.77 6.83
CA SER A 540 -10.77 -6.31 7.44
C SER A 540 -9.61 -7.24 7.11
N ILE A 541 -8.39 -6.80 7.43
CA ILE A 541 -7.18 -7.60 7.33
C ILE A 541 -6.73 -8.02 8.74
N PRO A 542 -6.30 -9.27 8.93
CA PRO A 542 -5.73 -9.67 10.22
C PRO A 542 -4.33 -9.07 10.40
N VAL A 543 -4.07 -8.54 11.59
CA VAL A 543 -2.74 -8.04 11.96
C VAL A 543 -2.39 -8.50 13.37
N ILE A 544 -1.10 -8.77 13.60
CA ILE A 544 -0.56 -9.05 14.93
C ILE A 544 0.53 -8.01 15.20
N TYR A 545 0.31 -7.17 16.20
CA TYR A 545 1.31 -6.20 16.64
C TYR A 545 2.08 -6.74 17.84
N PRO A 546 3.36 -6.39 18.02
CA PRO A 546 4.16 -6.87 19.17
C PRO A 546 3.50 -6.61 20.53
N GLU A 547 2.79 -5.50 20.69
CA GLU A 547 2.09 -5.14 21.93
C GLU A 547 0.86 -6.03 22.22
N ASP A 548 0.35 -6.74 21.21
CA ASP A 548 -0.80 -7.64 21.36
C ASP A 548 -0.37 -9.08 21.70
N VAL A 549 0.96 -9.34 21.76
CA VAL A 549 1.51 -10.66 22.00
C VAL A 549 2.09 -10.74 23.43
N VAL A 550 1.46 -11.57 24.26
CA VAL A 550 1.96 -11.86 25.62
C VAL A 550 2.78 -13.15 25.55
N LEU A 551 4.09 -13.04 25.79
CA LEU A 551 5.01 -14.18 25.77
C LEU A 551 5.51 -14.49 27.19
N GLU A 552 5.20 -15.68 27.67
CA GLU A 552 5.80 -16.26 28.87
C GLU A 552 6.88 -17.26 28.41
N ILE A 553 8.15 -16.95 28.67
CA ILE A 553 9.27 -17.71 28.15
C ILE A 553 9.97 -18.44 29.29
N LYS A 554 10.17 -19.76 29.14
CA LYS A 554 10.91 -20.60 30.05
C LYS A 554 12.21 -21.01 29.38
N GLU A 555 13.34 -20.64 30.00
CA GLU A 555 14.66 -21.02 29.54
C GLU A 555 15.03 -22.39 30.12
N GLN A 556 15.81 -23.18 29.38
CA GLN A 556 16.33 -24.46 29.83
C GLN A 556 17.85 -24.34 30.03
N TYR A 557 18.29 -24.53 31.29
CA TYR A 557 19.70 -24.42 31.65
C TYR A 557 20.33 -25.79 32.03
N VAL A 558 19.52 -26.77 32.42
CA VAL A 558 19.98 -28.12 32.82
C VAL A 558 19.02 -29.17 32.27
#